data_ee4555e4ab134d1efe2c27d223179ef6
#
_entry.id   ee4555e4ab134d1efe2c27d223179ef6
#
_cell.length_a   1.000
_cell.length_b   1.000
_cell.length_c   1.000
_cell.angle_alpha   90.00
_cell.angle_beta   90.00
_cell.angle_gamma   90.00
#
_symmetry.space_group_name_H-M   'P 1'
#
loop_
_entity.id
_entity.type
_entity.pdbx_description
1 polymer ?
#
loop_
_entity_poly.entity_id
_entity_poly.type
_entity_poly.pdbx_seq_one_letter_code
_entity_poly.pdbx_strand_id
1 'polypeptide(L)'
;MAHNEKRFSLRTSCTSIMLVDDERSRVTRFEFQPDQETGWHEHEYDYVITAITDCDMKIENPDGEDTSVFVNAGDAYRRNTGVKHNVINNGKLPMTFVEIELK
;
A
#
# COMPACT_ATOMS: atom_id res chain seq x y z
N MET A 1 -27.29 -8.52 -0.69
CA MET A 1 -26.61 -7.44 -1.29
C MET A 1 -25.15 -7.69 -1.38
N ALA A 2 -24.79 -8.39 -2.41
CA ALA A 2 -23.39 -8.72 -2.61
C ALA A 2 -22.50 -7.48 -2.72
N HIS A 3 -23.01 -6.41 -3.29
CA HIS A 3 -22.26 -5.18 -3.43
C HIS A 3 -21.89 -4.54 -2.10
N ASN A 4 -22.65 -4.82 -1.03
CA ASN A 4 -22.32 -4.30 0.29
C ASN A 4 -21.14 -5.03 0.88
N GLU A 5 -20.98 -6.28 0.55
CA GLU A 5 -19.87 -7.08 1.04
C GLU A 5 -18.53 -6.56 0.55
N LYS A 6 -18.50 -5.94 -0.63
CA LYS A 6 -17.27 -5.37 -1.17
C LYS A 6 -16.77 -4.18 -0.36
N ARG A 7 -17.62 -3.53 0.41
CA ARG A 7 -17.24 -2.39 1.22
C ARG A 7 -16.74 -2.80 2.57
N PHE A 8 -16.99 -4.03 2.91
CA PHE A 8 -16.58 -4.60 4.15
C PHE A 8 -15.32 -5.39 3.95
N SER A 9 -14.34 -5.15 4.75
CA SER A 9 -13.17 -5.99 4.78
C SER A 9 -13.09 -6.68 6.13
N LEU A 10 -12.88 -7.99 6.12
CA LEU A 10 -12.58 -8.74 7.32
C LEU A 10 -11.09 -8.73 7.63
N ARG A 11 -10.29 -8.09 6.77
CA ARG A 11 -8.86 -8.00 6.98
C ARG A 11 -8.56 -6.98 8.06
N THR A 12 -7.49 -7.24 8.79
CA THR A 12 -6.98 -6.27 9.75
C THR A 12 -6.07 -5.29 9.04
N SER A 13 -5.90 -4.13 9.64
CA SER A 13 -5.04 -3.08 9.09
C SER A 13 -3.58 -3.40 9.32
N CYS A 14 -2.75 -3.05 8.35
CA CYS A 14 -1.31 -3.06 8.52
C CYS A 14 -0.89 -2.02 9.56
N THR A 15 0.37 -2.06 9.95
CA THR A 15 0.95 -1.06 10.84
C THR A 15 1.63 0.00 10.00
N SER A 16 1.35 1.27 10.30
CA SER A 16 2.04 2.39 9.65
C SER A 16 2.80 3.19 10.67
N ILE A 17 4.04 3.52 10.35
CA ILE A 17 4.93 4.27 11.23
C ILE A 17 5.47 5.45 10.45
N MET A 18 5.12 6.67 10.88
CA MET A 18 5.61 7.88 10.24
C MET A 18 7.05 8.13 10.66
N LEU A 19 7.95 8.22 9.68
CA LEU A 19 9.38 8.40 9.91
C LEU A 19 9.82 9.84 9.72
N VAL A 20 9.29 10.52 8.71
CA VAL A 20 9.60 11.92 8.40
C VAL A 20 8.31 12.58 7.94
N ASP A 21 8.07 13.79 8.41
CA ASP A 21 6.97 14.60 7.89
C ASP A 21 7.39 16.07 7.99
N ASP A 22 7.75 16.65 6.85
CA ASP A 22 8.15 18.05 6.76
C ASP A 22 7.44 18.69 5.56
N GLU A 23 7.83 19.91 5.21
CA GLU A 23 7.17 20.66 4.14
C GLU A 23 7.47 20.10 2.74
N ARG A 24 8.46 19.22 2.59
CA ARG A 24 8.89 18.70 1.29
C ARG A 24 8.56 17.24 1.08
N SER A 25 8.42 16.47 2.15
CA SER A 25 8.18 15.04 2.03
C SER A 25 7.51 14.47 3.27
N ARG A 26 6.86 13.33 3.08
CA ARG A 26 6.38 12.51 4.18
C ARG A 26 6.82 11.07 3.90
N VAL A 27 7.50 10.48 4.87
CA VAL A 27 8.05 9.13 4.75
C VAL A 27 7.39 8.24 5.80
N THR A 28 6.76 7.17 5.34
CA THR A 28 6.02 6.25 6.20
C THR A 28 6.46 4.83 5.92
N ARG A 29 6.75 4.06 6.97
CA ARG A 29 7.02 2.63 6.85
C ARG A 29 5.73 1.87 7.11
N PHE A 30 5.38 0.96 6.19
CA PHE A 30 4.22 0.08 6.30
C PHE A 30 4.67 -1.35 6.53
N GLU A 31 4.14 -1.98 7.55
CA GLU A 31 4.46 -3.36 7.92
C GLU A 31 3.16 -4.18 7.90
N PHE A 32 3.16 -5.26 7.12
CA PHE A 32 1.98 -6.09 6.91
C PHE A 32 2.27 -7.52 7.30
N GLN A 33 1.43 -8.09 8.15
CA GLN A 33 1.33 -9.54 8.23
C GLN A 33 0.58 -10.05 7.00
N PRO A 34 0.66 -11.35 6.68
CA PRO A 34 -0.13 -11.88 5.57
C PRO A 34 -1.60 -11.49 5.69
N ASP A 35 -2.19 -11.09 4.55
CA ASP A 35 -3.59 -10.69 4.42
C ASP A 35 -3.96 -9.36 5.08
N GLN A 36 -3.03 -8.65 5.68
CA GLN A 36 -3.31 -7.29 6.17
C GLN A 36 -3.37 -6.31 5.03
N GLU A 37 -4.06 -5.19 5.25
CA GLU A 37 -4.31 -4.20 4.22
C GLU A 37 -4.06 -2.78 4.73
N THR A 38 -3.83 -1.85 3.80
CA THR A 38 -3.79 -0.43 4.14
C THR A 38 -5.18 0.12 4.44
N GLY A 39 -6.21 -0.43 3.81
CA GLY A 39 -7.51 0.20 3.65
C GLY A 39 -7.52 1.10 2.42
N TRP A 40 -8.73 1.45 1.96
CA TRP A 40 -8.90 2.32 0.82
C TRP A 40 -8.40 3.72 1.13
N HIS A 41 -7.58 4.27 0.22
CA HIS A 41 -7.04 5.62 0.37
C HIS A 41 -6.75 6.22 -0.99
N GLU A 42 -6.67 7.55 -1.02
CA GLU A 42 -6.32 8.30 -2.23
C GLU A 42 -5.04 9.09 -1.95
N HIS A 43 -4.09 9.03 -2.89
CA HIS A 43 -2.81 9.70 -2.74
C HIS A 43 -2.91 11.17 -3.16
N GLU A 44 -2.58 12.06 -2.22
CA GLU A 44 -2.58 13.50 -2.45
C GLU A 44 -1.32 13.97 -3.18
N TYR A 45 -0.26 13.17 -3.16
CA TYR A 45 1.05 13.53 -3.70
C TYR A 45 1.56 12.43 -4.61
N ASP A 46 2.49 12.79 -5.49
CA ASP A 46 3.33 11.79 -6.14
C ASP A 46 4.11 11.07 -5.04
N TYR A 47 4.42 9.81 -5.27
CA TYR A 47 5.10 9.02 -4.23
C TYR A 47 5.96 7.92 -4.83
N VAL A 48 6.94 7.50 -4.04
CA VAL A 48 7.83 6.39 -4.35
C VAL A 48 7.62 5.32 -3.29
N ILE A 49 7.53 4.07 -3.75
CA ILE A 49 7.50 2.90 -2.86
C ILE A 49 8.84 2.21 -3.00
N THR A 50 9.51 1.97 -1.87
CA THR A 50 10.73 1.18 -1.85
C THR A 50 10.54 -0.03 -0.94
N ALA A 51 10.80 -1.22 -1.48
CA ALA A 51 10.61 -2.48 -0.76
C ALA A 51 11.77 -2.73 0.18
N ILE A 52 11.47 -2.96 1.47
CA ILE A 52 12.46 -3.38 2.46
C ILE A 52 12.58 -4.91 2.43
N THR A 53 11.47 -5.59 2.34
CA THR A 53 11.41 -7.03 2.09
C THR A 53 10.87 -7.25 0.69
N ASP A 54 10.89 -8.47 0.20
CA ASP A 54 10.09 -8.81 -0.97
C ASP A 54 8.63 -8.51 -0.63
N CYS A 55 7.93 -7.88 -1.58
CA CYS A 55 6.54 -7.48 -1.38
C CYS A 55 5.67 -8.10 -2.48
N ASP A 56 4.82 -9.02 -2.06
CA ASP A 56 3.82 -9.65 -2.93
C ASP A 56 2.49 -8.96 -2.64
N MET A 57 2.09 -8.05 -3.52
CA MET A 57 0.95 -7.18 -3.25
C MET A 57 -0.20 -7.47 -4.19
N LYS A 58 -1.40 -7.44 -3.64
CA LYS A 58 -2.62 -7.36 -4.39
C LYS A 58 -3.18 -5.96 -4.19
N ILE A 59 -3.45 -5.27 -5.28
CA ILE A 59 -3.94 -3.90 -5.24
C ILE A 59 -5.37 -3.91 -5.78
N GLU A 60 -6.30 -3.51 -4.93
CA GLU A 60 -7.69 -3.34 -5.33
C GLU A 60 -7.86 -1.95 -5.91
N ASN A 61 -8.48 -1.87 -7.09
CA ASN A 61 -8.69 -0.61 -7.81
C ASN A 61 -10.18 -0.24 -7.81
N PRO A 62 -10.51 1.05 -8.00
CA PRO A 62 -11.91 1.50 -7.94
C PRO A 62 -12.82 0.86 -8.98
N ASP A 63 -12.27 0.40 -10.10
CA ASP A 63 -13.04 -0.25 -11.15
C ASP A 63 -13.43 -1.70 -10.82
N GLY A 64 -13.01 -2.20 -9.67
CA GLY A 64 -13.27 -3.56 -9.24
C GLY A 64 -12.24 -4.57 -9.73
N GLU A 65 -11.26 -4.14 -10.48
CA GLU A 65 -10.18 -5.02 -10.95
C GLU A 65 -9.01 -4.99 -10.00
N ASP A 66 -8.42 -6.15 -9.74
CA ASP A 66 -7.25 -6.25 -8.89
C ASP A 66 -5.99 -6.28 -9.76
N THR A 67 -4.94 -5.70 -9.25
CA THR A 67 -3.62 -5.73 -9.88
C THR A 67 -2.67 -6.47 -8.95
N SER A 68 -1.90 -7.40 -9.50
CA SER A 68 -0.84 -8.07 -8.73
C SER A 68 0.48 -7.37 -9.02
N VAL A 69 1.20 -7.00 -7.96
CA VAL A 69 2.49 -6.32 -8.06
C VAL A 69 3.46 -7.03 -7.14
N PHE A 70 4.61 -7.43 -7.69
CA PHE A 70 5.68 -8.01 -6.90
C PHE A 70 6.91 -7.12 -6.99
N VAL A 71 7.46 -6.74 -5.83
CA VAL A 71 8.64 -5.89 -5.76
C VAL A 71 9.68 -6.60 -4.92
N ASN A 72 10.87 -6.79 -5.48
CA ASN A 72 11.97 -7.41 -4.74
C ASN A 72 12.52 -6.44 -3.70
N ALA A 73 12.99 -6.99 -2.59
CA ALA A 73 13.67 -6.20 -1.57
C ALA A 73 14.75 -5.33 -2.19
N GLY A 74 14.75 -4.04 -1.87
CA GLY A 74 15.71 -3.08 -2.39
C GLY A 74 15.28 -2.37 -3.67
N ASP A 75 14.22 -2.85 -4.34
CA ASP A 75 13.71 -2.19 -5.54
C ASP A 75 12.67 -1.14 -5.17
N ALA A 76 12.39 -0.25 -6.12
CA ALA A 76 11.46 0.84 -5.92
C ALA A 76 10.69 1.13 -7.20
N TYR A 77 9.52 1.78 -7.04
CA TYR A 77 8.75 2.30 -8.17
C TYR A 77 8.05 3.58 -7.77
N ARG A 78 7.61 4.33 -8.77
CA ARG A 78 6.96 5.63 -8.58
C ARG A 78 5.53 5.58 -9.08
N ARG A 79 4.62 6.28 -8.38
CA ARG A 79 3.25 6.50 -8.80
C ARG A 79 2.92 7.98 -8.67
N ASN A 80 1.92 8.41 -9.42
CA ASN A 80 1.49 9.81 -9.42
C ASN A 80 0.38 10.06 -8.42
N THR A 81 0.20 11.33 -8.06
CA THR A 81 -0.94 11.79 -7.28
C THR A 81 -2.26 11.34 -7.90
N GLY A 82 -3.27 11.18 -7.07
CA GLY A 82 -4.61 10.82 -7.52
C GLY A 82 -4.89 9.33 -7.55
N VAL A 83 -3.89 8.49 -7.31
CA VAL A 83 -4.11 7.04 -7.24
C VAL A 83 -5.01 6.74 -6.04
N LYS A 84 -6.08 5.99 -6.28
CA LYS A 84 -6.98 5.52 -5.24
C LYS A 84 -7.00 4.00 -5.26
N HIS A 85 -6.72 3.38 -4.14
CA HIS A 85 -6.60 1.93 -4.07
C HIS A 85 -6.58 1.41 -2.64
N ASN A 86 -6.59 0.09 -2.52
CA ASN A 86 -6.34 -0.63 -1.27
C ASN A 86 -5.19 -1.61 -1.53
N VAL A 87 -4.17 -1.60 -0.68
CA VAL A 87 -3.00 -2.47 -0.83
C VAL A 87 -3.06 -3.59 0.21
N ILE A 88 -2.89 -4.82 -0.25
CA ILE A 88 -3.01 -6.03 0.57
C ILE A 88 -1.73 -6.84 0.44
N ASN A 89 -1.24 -7.39 1.55
CA ASN A 89 -0.18 -8.39 1.51
C ASN A 89 -0.77 -9.72 1.02
N ASN A 90 -0.48 -10.07 -0.22
CA ASN A 90 -0.99 -11.27 -0.87
C ASN A 90 -0.07 -12.48 -0.70
N GLY A 91 1.05 -12.30 -0.04
CA GLY A 91 2.03 -13.36 0.21
C GLY A 91 1.75 -14.09 1.50
N LYS A 92 2.62 -15.05 1.80
CA LYS A 92 2.52 -15.89 3.01
C LYS A 92 3.50 -15.45 4.09
N LEU A 93 4.32 -14.45 3.81
CA LEU A 93 5.32 -13.92 4.72
C LEU A 93 5.01 -12.46 5.03
N PRO A 94 5.45 -11.95 6.20
CA PRO A 94 5.34 -10.52 6.46
C PRO A 94 6.07 -9.72 5.38
N MET A 95 5.56 -8.53 5.06
CA MET A 95 6.23 -7.63 4.14
C MET A 95 6.32 -6.24 4.73
N THR A 96 7.35 -5.51 4.31
CA THR A 96 7.59 -4.13 4.73
C THR A 96 8.02 -3.32 3.52
N PHE A 97 7.40 -2.15 3.35
CA PHE A 97 7.89 -1.16 2.39
C PHE A 97 7.84 0.23 3.01
N VAL A 98 8.58 1.14 2.40
CA VAL A 98 8.57 2.55 2.78
C VAL A 98 7.96 3.35 1.65
N GLU A 99 7.03 4.23 2.00
CA GLU A 99 6.39 5.14 1.07
C GLU A 99 6.97 6.54 1.29
N ILE A 100 7.44 7.13 0.21
CA ILE A 100 8.00 8.48 0.23
C ILE A 100 7.07 9.36 -0.59
N GLU A 101 6.31 10.22 0.08
CA GLU A 101 5.41 11.17 -0.57
C GLU A 101 6.18 12.45 -0.85
N LEU A 102 6.06 12.96 -2.06
CA LEU A 102 6.77 14.13 -2.55
C LEU A 102 5.78 15.31 -2.57
N LYS A 103 5.88 16.13 -1.55
CA LYS A 103 4.97 17.27 -1.39
C LYS A 103 5.29 18.42 -2.33
#